data_bb167da81edd18a5281c10fd64b3ae1f
#
_entry.id   bb167da81edd18a5281c10fd64b3ae1f
#
_cell.length_a   1.000
_cell.length_b   1.000
_cell.length_c   1.000
_cell.angle_alpha   90.00
_cell.angle_beta   90.00
_cell.angle_gamma   90.00
#
_symmetry.space_group_name_H-M   'P 1'
#
loop_
_entity.id
_entity.type
_entity.pdbx_description
1 polymer ?
#
loop_
_entity_poly.entity_id
_entity_poly.type
_entity_poly.pdbx_seq_one_letter_code
_entity_poly.pdbx_strand_id
1 'polypeptide(L)'
;MINAFLSGHDIHTATAAKVFKVRHEDVTPLMRSKAKTANFGINYGITPYGLSQRLNIPVGEATTLINDYFDTFTQIHSYMHKAVDLATERGYTETAFGRRRQLRDLRTARGAQRGNAERNAINAPIQGTAADIIKMAMIRIDRELSERQLHSFLVLQVHDELVLNVYLDELEIVSTLVREAMEGAWPECSVPLSVEIGTGHNWLEAH
;
A
#
# COMPACT_ATOMS: atom_id res chain seq x y z
N MET A 1 -8.48 11.51 -1.10
CA MET A 1 -7.43 10.70 -0.45
C MET A 1 -6.10 11.45 -0.35
N ILE A 2 -5.45 11.90 -1.43
CA ILE A 2 -4.14 12.58 -1.39
C ILE A 2 -4.10 13.69 -0.33
N ASN A 3 -5.10 14.59 -0.31
CA ASN A 3 -5.15 15.68 0.68
C ASN A 3 -5.22 15.18 2.14
N ALA A 4 -5.81 14.01 2.41
CA ALA A 4 -5.86 13.45 3.74
C ALA A 4 -4.46 12.98 4.20
N PHE A 5 -3.68 12.38 3.29
CA PHE A 5 -2.29 12.03 3.57
C PHE A 5 -1.41 13.26 3.79
N LEU A 6 -1.54 14.29 2.92
CA LEU A 6 -0.76 15.52 3.03
C LEU A 6 -1.03 16.31 4.32
N SER A 7 -2.25 16.23 4.86
CA SER A 7 -2.65 16.90 6.10
C SER A 7 -2.49 16.03 7.36
N GLY A 8 -1.94 14.82 7.24
CA GLY A 8 -1.75 13.91 8.37
C GLY A 8 -3.05 13.38 9.00
N HIS A 9 -4.19 13.53 8.30
CA HIS A 9 -5.47 13.03 8.79
C HIS A 9 -5.59 11.52 8.62
N ASP A 10 -6.27 10.87 9.57
CA ASP A 10 -6.60 9.45 9.47
C ASP A 10 -7.48 9.18 8.23
N ILE A 11 -6.89 8.52 7.25
CA ILE A 11 -7.54 8.19 5.98
C ILE A 11 -8.81 7.37 6.14
N HIS A 12 -8.89 6.51 7.17
CA HIS A 12 -10.06 5.68 7.38
C HIS A 12 -11.23 6.48 7.92
N THR A 13 -10.96 7.46 8.80
CA THR A 13 -11.97 8.42 9.26
C THR A 13 -12.41 9.34 8.13
N ALA A 14 -11.48 9.85 7.34
CA ALA A 14 -11.81 10.69 6.17
C ALA A 14 -12.64 9.93 5.13
N THR A 15 -12.36 8.65 4.90
CA THR A 15 -13.16 7.79 4.01
C THR A 15 -14.54 7.54 4.61
N ALA A 16 -14.63 7.22 5.92
CA ALA A 16 -15.89 6.98 6.60
C ALA A 16 -16.82 8.20 6.51
N ALA A 17 -16.31 9.39 6.79
CA ALA A 17 -17.07 10.63 6.70
C ALA A 17 -17.71 10.82 5.31
N LYS A 18 -16.94 10.55 4.25
CA LYS A 18 -17.43 10.70 2.87
C LYS A 18 -18.41 9.61 2.46
N VAL A 19 -18.08 8.35 2.71
CA VAL A 19 -18.90 7.19 2.29
C VAL A 19 -20.22 7.14 3.07
N PHE A 20 -20.19 7.42 4.37
CA PHE A 20 -21.40 7.47 5.20
C PHE A 20 -22.10 8.84 5.19
N LYS A 21 -21.54 9.83 4.47
CA LYS A 21 -22.09 11.19 4.32
C LYS A 21 -22.36 11.87 5.68
N VAL A 22 -21.43 11.72 6.62
CA VAL A 22 -21.45 12.34 7.95
C VAL A 22 -20.26 13.30 8.09
N ARG A 23 -20.33 14.22 9.08
CA ARG A 23 -19.19 15.09 9.41
C ARG A 23 -18.06 14.24 10.00
N HIS A 24 -16.84 14.72 9.89
CA HIS A 24 -15.65 14.00 10.36
C HIS A 24 -15.74 13.67 11.88
N GLU A 25 -16.28 14.59 12.66
CA GLU A 25 -16.50 14.46 14.11
C GLU A 25 -17.60 13.45 14.49
N ASP A 26 -18.54 13.16 13.58
CA ASP A 26 -19.63 12.23 13.77
C ASP A 26 -19.28 10.78 13.37
N VAL A 27 -18.05 10.55 12.91
CA VAL A 27 -17.60 9.20 12.52
C VAL A 27 -17.45 8.33 13.75
N THR A 28 -18.29 7.32 13.86
CA THR A 28 -18.21 6.34 14.94
C THR A 28 -17.05 5.36 14.73
N PRO A 29 -16.53 4.71 15.80
CA PRO A 29 -15.53 3.66 15.68
C PRO A 29 -15.94 2.53 14.72
N LEU A 30 -17.23 2.18 14.69
CA LEU A 30 -17.77 1.17 13.78
C LEU A 30 -17.70 1.63 12.31
N MET A 31 -18.08 2.87 12.02
CA MET A 31 -17.95 3.45 10.66
C MET A 31 -16.51 3.48 10.20
N ARG A 32 -15.59 3.89 11.08
CA ARG A 32 -14.15 3.89 10.80
C ARG A 32 -13.64 2.48 10.51
N SER A 33 -14.03 1.48 11.29
CA SER A 33 -13.67 0.07 11.09
C SER A 33 -14.21 -0.48 9.77
N LYS A 34 -15.47 -0.20 9.44
CA LYS A 34 -16.07 -0.56 8.14
C LYS A 34 -15.30 0.10 6.98
N ALA A 35 -15.00 1.39 7.09
CA ALA A 35 -14.25 2.13 6.08
C ALA A 35 -12.80 1.61 5.93
N LYS A 36 -12.12 1.24 7.04
CA LYS A 36 -10.80 0.59 7.00
C LYS A 36 -10.84 -0.71 6.20
N THR A 37 -11.81 -1.57 6.50
CA THR A 37 -11.97 -2.85 5.78
C THR A 37 -12.34 -2.64 4.31
N ALA A 38 -13.19 -1.65 4.01
CA ALA A 38 -13.54 -1.28 2.64
C ALA A 38 -12.33 -0.72 1.88
N ASN A 39 -11.58 0.23 2.46
CA ASN A 39 -10.37 0.79 1.84
C ASN A 39 -9.37 -0.30 1.42
N PHE A 40 -9.08 -1.23 2.31
CA PHE A 40 -8.19 -2.35 1.97
C PHE A 40 -8.84 -3.31 0.99
N GLY A 41 -10.06 -3.78 1.29
CA GLY A 41 -10.72 -4.80 0.49
C GLY A 41 -10.99 -4.36 -0.94
N ILE A 42 -11.55 -3.16 -1.14
CA ILE A 42 -11.94 -2.67 -2.46
C ILE A 42 -10.70 -2.43 -3.32
N ASN A 43 -9.66 -1.81 -2.77
CA ASN A 43 -8.40 -1.59 -3.50
C ASN A 43 -7.75 -2.90 -3.97
N TYR A 44 -7.97 -4.00 -3.25
CA TYR A 44 -7.53 -5.35 -3.65
C TYR A 44 -8.57 -6.15 -4.45
N GLY A 45 -9.67 -5.51 -4.89
CA GLY A 45 -10.69 -6.12 -5.72
C GLY A 45 -11.58 -7.13 -5.00
N ILE A 46 -11.95 -6.84 -3.74
CA ILE A 46 -12.89 -7.67 -2.97
C ILE A 46 -14.28 -7.67 -3.64
N THR A 47 -14.92 -8.83 -3.63
CA THR A 47 -16.31 -8.94 -4.10
C THR A 47 -17.30 -8.51 -3.00
N PRO A 48 -18.56 -8.14 -3.36
CA PRO A 48 -19.61 -7.88 -2.37
C PRO A 48 -19.78 -9.02 -1.36
N TYR A 49 -19.73 -10.26 -1.82
CA TYR A 49 -19.77 -11.43 -0.96
C TYR A 49 -18.56 -11.49 0.00
N GLY A 50 -17.35 -11.28 -0.51
CA GLY A 50 -16.15 -11.26 0.33
C GLY A 50 -16.17 -10.16 1.39
N LEU A 51 -16.68 -8.96 1.02
CA LEU A 51 -16.83 -7.85 1.96
C LEU A 51 -17.91 -8.13 3.01
N SER A 52 -19.05 -8.72 2.61
CA SER A 52 -20.13 -9.10 3.54
C SER A 52 -19.65 -10.06 4.61
N GLN A 53 -18.83 -11.05 4.24
CA GLN A 53 -18.24 -12.01 5.19
C GLN A 53 -17.27 -11.32 6.17
N ARG A 54 -16.43 -10.41 5.67
CA ARG A 54 -15.46 -9.71 6.53
C ARG A 54 -16.09 -8.73 7.52
N LEU A 55 -17.18 -8.08 7.11
CA LEU A 55 -17.89 -7.11 7.94
C LEU A 55 -19.06 -7.71 8.73
N ASN A 56 -19.39 -8.98 8.49
CA ASN A 56 -20.55 -9.65 9.02
C ASN A 56 -21.86 -8.86 8.80
N ILE A 57 -22.08 -8.44 7.53
CA ILE A 57 -23.24 -7.66 7.08
C ILE A 57 -23.92 -8.40 5.89
N PRO A 58 -25.19 -8.08 5.58
CA PRO A 58 -25.85 -8.61 4.38
C PRO A 58 -25.11 -8.26 3.09
N VAL A 59 -25.13 -9.13 2.09
CA VAL A 59 -24.48 -8.90 0.78
C VAL A 59 -25.01 -7.62 0.11
N GLY A 60 -26.30 -7.30 0.27
CA GLY A 60 -26.89 -6.08 -0.25
C GLY A 60 -26.25 -4.81 0.37
N GLU A 61 -26.03 -4.80 1.69
CA GLU A 61 -25.35 -3.70 2.37
C GLU A 61 -23.89 -3.57 1.90
N ALA A 62 -23.19 -4.70 1.74
CA ALA A 62 -21.82 -4.71 1.21
C ALA A 62 -21.76 -4.18 -0.23
N THR A 63 -22.75 -4.50 -1.06
CA THR A 63 -22.87 -3.98 -2.43
C THR A 63 -23.07 -2.46 -2.41
N THR A 64 -23.97 -1.96 -1.59
CA THR A 64 -24.21 -0.52 -1.43
C THR A 64 -22.92 0.19 -0.97
N LEU A 65 -22.23 -0.37 0.01
CA LEU A 65 -20.97 0.21 0.53
C LEU A 65 -19.89 0.29 -0.56
N ILE A 66 -19.76 -0.72 -1.43
CA ILE A 66 -18.82 -0.70 -2.55
C ILE A 66 -19.22 0.36 -3.58
N ASN A 67 -20.49 0.48 -3.90
CA ASN A 67 -21.00 1.49 -4.85
C ASN A 67 -20.78 2.90 -4.31
N ASP A 68 -21.17 3.19 -3.06
CA ASP A 68 -20.94 4.49 -2.41
C ASP A 68 -19.44 4.84 -2.34
N TYR A 69 -18.57 3.84 -2.17
CA TYR A 69 -17.14 4.02 -2.21
C TYR A 69 -16.65 4.45 -3.61
N PHE A 70 -17.10 3.79 -4.66
CA PHE A 70 -16.72 4.13 -6.03
C PHE A 70 -17.34 5.44 -6.51
N ASP A 71 -18.54 5.76 -6.09
CA ASP A 71 -19.18 7.06 -6.35
C ASP A 71 -18.39 8.20 -5.65
N THR A 72 -17.85 7.93 -4.47
CA THR A 72 -17.01 8.87 -3.74
C THR A 72 -15.60 8.99 -4.33
N PHE A 73 -15.02 7.88 -4.77
CA PHE A 73 -13.65 7.78 -5.28
C PHE A 73 -13.60 7.33 -6.75
N THR A 74 -14.25 8.11 -7.63
CA THR A 74 -14.40 7.80 -9.05
C THR A 74 -13.07 7.54 -9.76
N GLN A 75 -11.98 8.18 -9.34
CA GLN A 75 -10.66 7.97 -9.92
C GLN A 75 -10.06 6.61 -9.58
N ILE A 76 -10.36 6.05 -8.40
CA ILE A 76 -9.95 4.68 -8.05
C ILE A 76 -10.70 3.69 -8.94
N HIS A 77 -12.01 3.87 -9.11
CA HIS A 77 -12.82 3.07 -10.03
C HIS A 77 -12.27 3.10 -11.46
N SER A 78 -12.00 4.31 -11.97
CA SER A 78 -11.40 4.50 -13.30
C SER A 78 -10.03 3.83 -13.43
N TYR A 79 -9.18 3.92 -12.41
CA TYR A 79 -7.88 3.26 -12.38
C TYR A 79 -8.02 1.73 -12.51
N MET A 80 -8.93 1.12 -11.73
CA MET A 80 -9.11 -0.32 -11.74
C MET A 80 -9.53 -0.84 -13.13
N HIS A 81 -10.46 -0.17 -13.79
CA HIS A 81 -10.87 -0.52 -15.16
C HIS A 81 -9.72 -0.35 -16.15
N LYS A 82 -9.06 0.80 -16.15
CA LYS A 82 -7.93 1.07 -17.04
C LYS A 82 -6.77 0.10 -16.85
N ALA A 83 -6.48 -0.30 -15.60
CA ALA A 83 -5.42 -1.28 -15.32
C ALA A 83 -5.73 -2.65 -15.94
N VAL A 84 -6.98 -3.10 -15.88
CA VAL A 84 -7.41 -4.35 -16.51
C VAL A 84 -7.39 -4.25 -18.04
N ASP A 85 -7.91 -3.16 -18.62
CA ASP A 85 -7.95 -2.94 -20.05
C ASP A 85 -6.54 -2.91 -20.65
N LEU A 86 -5.65 -2.10 -20.08
CA LEU A 86 -4.25 -1.99 -20.52
C LEU A 86 -3.51 -3.32 -20.36
N ALA A 87 -3.71 -4.04 -19.24
CA ALA A 87 -3.09 -5.35 -19.06
C ALA A 87 -3.63 -6.39 -20.05
N THR A 88 -4.91 -6.31 -20.41
CA THR A 88 -5.52 -7.19 -21.43
C THR A 88 -4.95 -6.89 -22.82
N GLU A 89 -4.78 -5.61 -23.16
CA GLU A 89 -4.20 -5.18 -24.43
C GLU A 89 -2.72 -5.55 -24.56
N ARG A 90 -1.92 -5.24 -23.53
CA ARG A 90 -0.45 -5.40 -23.56
C ARG A 90 0.03 -6.80 -23.21
N GLY A 91 -0.75 -7.58 -22.46
CA GLY A 91 -0.36 -8.88 -21.91
C GLY A 91 0.54 -8.79 -20.67
N TYR A 92 0.75 -7.60 -20.15
CA TYR A 92 1.52 -7.34 -18.93
C TYR A 92 1.01 -6.08 -18.22
N THR A 93 1.40 -5.93 -16.97
CA THR A 93 1.30 -4.69 -16.22
C THR A 93 2.69 -4.25 -15.75
N GLU A 94 2.87 -2.98 -15.39
CA GLU A 94 4.18 -2.49 -14.96
C GLU A 94 4.07 -1.54 -13.75
N THR A 95 5.15 -1.48 -12.97
CA THR A 95 5.29 -0.59 -11.83
C THR A 95 5.52 0.86 -12.29
N ALA A 96 5.47 1.82 -11.37
CA ALA A 96 5.83 3.21 -11.65
C ALA A 96 7.26 3.36 -12.18
N PHE A 97 8.14 2.39 -11.89
CA PHE A 97 9.54 2.35 -12.34
C PHE A 97 9.76 1.45 -13.57
N GLY A 98 8.68 1.02 -14.25
CA GLY A 98 8.76 0.29 -15.52
C GLY A 98 9.04 -1.21 -15.39
N ARG A 99 9.06 -1.78 -14.19
CA ARG A 99 9.23 -3.23 -14.01
C ARG A 99 7.96 -3.96 -14.39
N ARG A 100 8.05 -4.94 -15.30
CA ARG A 100 6.91 -5.62 -15.92
C ARG A 100 6.58 -6.93 -15.24
N ARG A 101 5.27 -7.18 -15.07
CA ARG A 101 4.70 -8.48 -14.70
C ARG A 101 3.84 -9.00 -15.84
N GLN A 102 4.19 -10.16 -16.38
CA GLN A 102 3.42 -10.82 -17.45
C GLN A 102 2.07 -11.34 -16.91
N LEU A 103 1.01 -11.11 -17.67
CA LEU A 103 -0.36 -11.52 -17.37
C LEU A 103 -0.97 -12.21 -18.61
N ARG A 104 -0.28 -13.21 -19.16
CA ARG A 104 -0.65 -13.90 -20.41
C ARG A 104 -2.04 -14.52 -20.36
N ASP A 105 -2.43 -15.01 -19.18
CA ASP A 105 -3.71 -15.70 -18.97
C ASP A 105 -4.91 -14.75 -18.93
N LEU A 106 -4.71 -13.43 -18.80
CA LEU A 106 -5.78 -12.45 -18.67
C LEU A 106 -6.75 -12.47 -19.87
N ARG A 107 -6.25 -12.78 -21.07
CA ARG A 107 -7.09 -12.86 -22.29
C ARG A 107 -7.91 -14.13 -22.39
N THR A 108 -7.41 -15.23 -21.86
CA THR A 108 -8.00 -16.58 -22.03
C THR A 108 -8.76 -17.08 -20.81
N ALA A 109 -8.43 -16.58 -19.63
CA ALA A 109 -9.04 -16.98 -18.37
C ALA A 109 -10.56 -16.70 -18.34
N ARG A 110 -11.29 -17.57 -17.66
CA ARG A 110 -12.76 -17.49 -17.45
C ARG A 110 -13.10 -17.70 -15.98
N GLY A 111 -14.27 -17.22 -15.56
CA GLY A 111 -14.79 -17.42 -14.22
C GLY A 111 -13.82 -16.94 -13.13
N ALA A 112 -13.58 -17.79 -12.13
CA ALA A 112 -12.71 -17.45 -11.00
C ALA A 112 -11.25 -17.13 -11.40
N GLN A 113 -10.72 -17.80 -12.42
CA GLN A 113 -9.37 -17.50 -12.94
C GLN A 113 -9.30 -16.11 -13.56
N ARG A 114 -10.34 -15.69 -14.27
CA ARG A 114 -10.43 -14.33 -14.82
C ARG A 114 -10.42 -13.28 -13.70
N GLY A 115 -11.25 -13.46 -12.66
CA GLY A 115 -11.26 -12.55 -11.51
C GLY A 115 -9.92 -12.48 -10.77
N ASN A 116 -9.16 -13.59 -10.69
CA ASN A 116 -7.81 -13.60 -10.12
C ASN A 116 -6.82 -12.83 -11.01
N ALA A 117 -6.90 -13.00 -12.34
CA ALA A 117 -6.03 -12.30 -13.28
C ALA A 117 -6.31 -10.78 -13.28
N GLU A 118 -7.57 -10.36 -13.17
CA GLU A 118 -7.96 -8.95 -13.04
C GLU A 118 -7.46 -8.33 -11.73
N ARG A 119 -7.60 -9.03 -10.60
CA ARG A 119 -7.00 -8.57 -9.34
C ARG A 119 -5.48 -8.43 -9.44
N ASN A 120 -4.80 -9.33 -10.12
CA ASN A 120 -3.37 -9.21 -10.38
C ASN A 120 -3.03 -7.99 -11.26
N ALA A 121 -3.85 -7.68 -12.26
CA ALA A 121 -3.66 -6.50 -13.10
C ALA A 121 -3.78 -5.19 -12.32
N ILE A 122 -4.73 -5.13 -11.36
CA ILE A 122 -4.96 -3.96 -10.51
C ILE A 122 -3.85 -3.81 -9.46
N ASN A 123 -3.47 -4.92 -8.81
CA ASN A 123 -2.61 -4.87 -7.61
C ASN A 123 -1.12 -4.87 -7.94
N ALA A 124 -0.70 -5.56 -9.01
CA ALA A 124 0.72 -5.71 -9.31
C ALA A 124 1.46 -4.38 -9.58
N PRO A 125 0.87 -3.35 -10.23
CA PRO A 125 1.52 -2.05 -10.33
C PRO A 125 1.81 -1.42 -8.98
N ILE A 126 0.86 -1.46 -8.06
CA ILE A 126 0.97 -0.84 -6.73
C ILE A 126 1.94 -1.61 -5.84
N GLN A 127 1.72 -2.92 -5.67
CA GLN A 127 2.59 -3.77 -4.86
C GLN A 127 4.01 -3.85 -5.42
N GLY A 128 4.13 -3.90 -6.75
CA GLY A 128 5.41 -3.89 -7.41
C GLY A 128 6.15 -2.57 -7.22
N THR A 129 5.46 -1.43 -7.30
CA THR A 129 6.04 -0.11 -7.01
C THR A 129 6.52 -0.02 -5.57
N ALA A 130 5.73 -0.50 -4.59
CA ALA A 130 6.18 -0.57 -3.19
C ALA A 130 7.46 -1.42 -3.03
N ALA A 131 7.52 -2.57 -3.71
CA ALA A 131 8.72 -3.41 -3.71
C ALA A 131 9.92 -2.76 -4.42
N ASP A 132 9.71 -1.89 -5.39
CA ASP A 132 10.79 -1.13 -6.03
C ASP A 132 11.30 -0.03 -5.10
N ILE A 133 10.42 0.68 -4.41
CA ILE A 133 10.76 1.73 -3.42
C ILE A 133 11.64 1.15 -2.32
N ILE A 134 11.22 0.03 -1.70
CA ILE A 134 12.01 -0.56 -0.61
C ILE A 134 13.40 -1.02 -1.08
N LYS A 135 13.51 -1.55 -2.31
CA LYS A 135 14.80 -1.93 -2.88
C LYS A 135 15.70 -0.75 -3.17
N MET A 136 15.15 0.36 -3.65
CA MET A 136 15.93 1.60 -3.85
C MET A 136 16.43 2.14 -2.51
N ALA A 137 15.60 2.11 -1.47
CA ALA A 137 16.02 2.46 -0.12
C ALA A 137 17.15 1.55 0.39
N MET A 138 17.00 0.23 0.24
CA MET A 138 18.05 -0.75 0.63
C MET A 138 19.39 -0.47 -0.04
N ILE A 139 19.38 -0.26 -1.37
CA ILE A 139 20.60 0.03 -2.14
C ILE A 139 21.26 1.33 -1.65
N ARG A 140 20.45 2.36 -1.35
CA ARG A 140 20.97 3.63 -0.83
C ARG A 140 21.56 3.44 0.56
N ILE A 141 20.86 2.74 1.45
CA ILE A 141 21.34 2.46 2.82
C ILE A 141 22.67 1.71 2.79
N ASP A 142 22.75 0.61 2.04
CA ASP A 142 23.96 -0.21 1.93
C ASP A 142 25.15 0.60 1.41
N ARG A 143 24.93 1.41 0.37
CA ARG A 143 25.97 2.30 -0.17
C ARG A 143 26.43 3.33 0.87
N GLU A 144 25.51 4.04 1.53
CA GLU A 144 25.86 5.06 2.49
C GLU A 144 26.55 4.52 3.75
N LEU A 145 26.14 3.32 4.22
CA LEU A 145 26.85 2.62 5.31
C LEU A 145 28.30 2.34 4.92
N SER A 146 28.52 1.84 3.70
CA SER A 146 29.87 1.53 3.19
C SER A 146 30.71 2.79 2.98
N GLU A 147 30.18 3.84 2.36
CA GLU A 147 30.88 5.12 2.09
C GLU A 147 31.29 5.82 3.39
N ARG A 148 30.47 5.73 4.43
CA ARG A 148 30.76 6.30 5.75
C ARG A 148 31.61 5.38 6.63
N GLN A 149 31.99 4.20 6.13
CA GLN A 149 32.77 3.18 6.86
C GLN A 149 32.10 2.75 8.18
N LEU A 150 30.77 2.69 8.22
CA LEU A 150 30.00 2.20 9.36
C LEU A 150 30.05 0.68 9.42
N HIS A 151 30.03 0.16 10.64
CA HIS A 151 30.07 -1.29 10.90
C HIS A 151 28.67 -1.93 10.94
N SER A 152 27.63 -1.10 11.08
CA SER A 152 26.22 -1.50 11.02
C SER A 152 25.85 -2.00 9.63
N PHE A 153 24.89 -2.93 9.54
CA PHE A 153 24.52 -3.55 8.26
C PHE A 153 23.06 -4.00 8.20
N LEU A 154 22.52 -4.06 6.99
CA LEU A 154 21.21 -4.63 6.70
C LEU A 154 21.25 -6.14 6.91
N VAL A 155 20.29 -6.67 7.67
CA VAL A 155 20.16 -8.11 7.95
C VAL A 155 19.02 -8.71 7.14
N LEU A 156 17.86 -8.04 7.11
CA LEU A 156 16.63 -8.65 6.64
C LEU A 156 15.66 -7.59 6.12
N GLN A 157 14.87 -7.95 5.10
CA GLN A 157 13.71 -7.19 4.65
C GLN A 157 12.48 -8.06 4.81
N VAL A 158 11.47 -7.55 5.51
CA VAL A 158 10.20 -8.24 5.75
C VAL A 158 9.06 -7.30 5.38
N HIS A 159 8.32 -7.64 4.32
CA HIS A 159 7.27 -6.78 3.76
C HIS A 159 7.77 -5.37 3.43
N ASP A 160 7.43 -4.39 4.25
CA ASP A 160 7.77 -2.97 4.17
C ASP A 160 8.76 -2.53 5.28
N GLU A 161 9.30 -3.47 6.04
CA GLU A 161 10.27 -3.26 7.09
C GLU A 161 11.69 -3.60 6.65
N LEU A 162 12.66 -2.86 7.18
CA LEU A 162 14.08 -3.17 7.10
C LEU A 162 14.62 -3.40 8.51
N VAL A 163 15.29 -4.52 8.69
CA VAL A 163 15.95 -4.88 9.95
C VAL A 163 17.45 -4.73 9.78
N LEU A 164 18.06 -3.96 10.67
CA LEU A 164 19.50 -3.72 10.69
C LEU A 164 20.10 -4.23 11.99
N ASN A 165 21.32 -4.71 11.93
CA ASN A 165 22.16 -4.86 13.10
C ASN A 165 23.02 -3.61 13.24
N VAL A 166 22.82 -2.90 14.35
CA VAL A 166 23.38 -1.56 14.54
C VAL A 166 24.32 -1.56 15.74
N TYR A 167 25.54 -1.06 15.56
CA TYR A 167 26.46 -0.79 16.66
C TYR A 167 25.93 0.38 17.49
N LEU A 168 26.05 0.30 18.80
CA LEU A 168 25.43 1.26 19.73
C LEU A 168 25.93 2.68 19.52
N ASP A 169 27.19 2.84 19.20
CA ASP A 169 27.83 4.13 18.89
C ASP A 169 27.46 4.71 17.52
N GLU A 170 26.87 3.89 16.66
CA GLU A 170 26.36 4.28 15.34
C GLU A 170 24.84 4.51 15.31
N LEU A 171 24.13 4.25 16.39
CA LEU A 171 22.66 4.19 16.42
C LEU A 171 22.00 5.46 15.90
N GLU A 172 22.45 6.62 16.32
CA GLU A 172 21.85 7.91 15.94
C GLU A 172 22.07 8.22 14.44
N ILE A 173 23.31 8.02 13.97
CA ILE A 173 23.65 8.29 12.57
C ILE A 173 22.95 7.31 11.63
N VAL A 174 22.88 6.01 11.99
CA VAL A 174 22.20 4.98 11.19
C VAL A 174 20.69 5.22 11.18
N SER A 175 20.09 5.56 12.31
CA SER A 175 18.66 5.87 12.37
C SER A 175 18.28 7.03 11.44
N THR A 176 19.09 8.10 11.45
CA THR A 176 18.90 9.24 10.56
C THR A 176 19.04 8.85 9.10
N LEU A 177 20.12 8.14 8.76
CA LEU A 177 20.43 7.66 7.42
C LEU A 177 19.29 6.79 6.86
N VAL A 178 18.80 5.82 7.66
CA VAL A 178 17.73 4.91 7.26
C VAL A 178 16.44 5.66 7.00
N ARG A 179 16.05 6.58 7.89
CA ARG A 179 14.87 7.43 7.70
C ARG A 179 14.95 8.22 6.40
N GLU A 180 16.04 8.94 6.18
CA GLU A 180 16.25 9.75 4.98
C GLU A 180 16.26 8.91 3.70
N ALA A 181 16.86 7.73 3.75
CA ALA A 181 16.92 6.82 2.61
C ALA A 181 15.55 6.24 2.25
N MET A 182 14.76 5.85 3.23
CA MET A 182 13.44 5.25 3.01
C MET A 182 12.39 6.32 2.63
N GLU A 183 12.32 7.44 3.36
CA GLU A 183 11.37 8.53 3.07
C GLU A 183 11.68 9.21 1.74
N GLY A 184 12.96 9.35 1.40
CA GLY A 184 13.44 9.94 0.16
C GLY A 184 13.60 8.95 -1.00
N ALA A 185 13.12 7.71 -0.89
CA ALA A 185 13.31 6.70 -1.94
C ALA A 185 12.55 7.00 -3.24
N TRP A 186 11.47 7.77 -3.17
CA TRP A 186 10.73 8.26 -4.34
C TRP A 186 10.35 9.74 -4.18
N PRO A 187 11.25 10.67 -4.51
CA PRO A 187 11.02 12.11 -4.31
C PRO A 187 9.81 12.67 -5.09
N GLU A 188 9.49 12.08 -6.24
CA GLU A 188 8.39 12.51 -7.09
C GLU A 188 7.02 11.97 -6.62
N CYS A 189 6.97 11.19 -5.55
CA CYS A 189 5.71 10.68 -5.01
C CYS A 189 4.87 11.84 -4.46
N SER A 190 3.62 11.93 -4.93
CA SER A 190 2.69 12.98 -4.48
C SER A 190 2.18 12.78 -3.04
N VAL A 191 2.48 11.64 -2.44
CA VAL A 191 2.13 11.31 -1.06
C VAL A 191 3.43 11.06 -0.29
N PRO A 192 3.65 11.70 0.89
CA PRO A 192 4.86 11.50 1.66
C PRO A 192 4.97 10.03 2.11
N LEU A 193 6.17 9.49 2.01
CA LEU A 193 6.53 8.25 2.67
C LEU A 193 6.92 8.58 4.11
N SER A 194 6.39 7.85 5.07
CA SER A 194 6.66 8.04 6.49
C SER A 194 7.24 6.76 7.06
N VAL A 195 8.30 6.88 7.86
CA VAL A 195 9.03 5.75 8.44
C VAL A 195 9.06 5.87 9.95
N GLU A 196 8.60 4.83 10.62
CA GLU A 196 8.77 4.65 12.05
C GLU A 196 10.04 3.81 12.31
N ILE A 197 10.81 4.19 13.34
CA ILE A 197 12.03 3.48 13.72
C ILE A 197 11.88 3.02 15.16
N GLY A 198 11.92 1.71 15.36
CA GLY A 198 12.05 1.08 16.66
C GLY A 198 13.46 0.56 16.89
N THR A 199 13.86 0.48 18.13
CA THR A 199 15.17 -0.06 18.55
C THR A 199 15.02 -1.01 19.72
N GLY A 200 15.82 -2.07 19.77
CA GLY A 200 15.78 -3.07 20.82
C GLY A 200 16.96 -4.04 20.70
N HIS A 201 17.15 -4.91 21.67
CA HIS A 201 18.18 -5.95 21.63
C HIS A 201 17.84 -7.09 20.65
N ASN A 202 16.62 -7.13 20.18
CA ASN A 202 16.13 -8.08 19.18
C ASN A 202 14.93 -7.48 18.44
N TRP A 203 14.54 -8.11 17.32
CA TRP A 203 13.45 -7.61 16.47
C TRP A 203 12.12 -7.47 17.22
N LEU A 204 11.78 -8.37 18.14
CA LEU A 204 10.54 -8.31 18.90
C LEU A 204 10.46 -7.08 19.81
N GLU A 205 11.59 -6.65 20.37
CA GLU A 205 11.65 -5.44 21.21
C GLU A 205 11.63 -4.15 20.38
N ALA A 206 12.12 -4.22 19.14
CA ALA A 206 12.18 -3.09 18.22
C ALA A 206 10.87 -2.84 17.44
N HIS A 207 9.90 -3.80 17.46
CA HIS A 207 8.67 -3.78 16.66
C HIS A 207 7.47 -3.16 17.39
#